data_7a165605f09b0d971b95c9ec91dbbb41
#
_entry.id   7a165605f09b0d971b95c9ec91dbbb41
#
_cell.length_a   1.000
_cell.length_b   1.000
_cell.length_c   1.000
_cell.angle_alpha   90.00
_cell.angle_beta   90.00
_cell.angle_gamma   90.00
#
_symmetry.space_group_name_H-M   'P 1'
#
loop_
_entity.id
_entity.type
_entity.pdbx_description
1 polymer ?
#
loop_
_entity_poly.entity_id
_entity_poly.type
_entity_poly.pdbx_seq_one_letter_code
_entity_poly.pdbx_strand_id
1 'polypeptide(L)'
;MNIRTLTAAFAVAALFGLTAAPAPAQTAAPGTVPPPADAQAASAKPKANTAGPPVTVRVTNSRKANLVWLAAAEPGSANWTTVLGVVKAGKKASTKLSQVSDCHVDLHGRFADGQSMDASGFNVCADKTLNLTD
;
A
#
# COMPACT_ATOMS: atom_id res chain seq x y z
N MET A 1 43.85 0.61 -16.44
CA MET A 1 44.24 -0.78 -16.69
C MET A 1 44.48 -1.43 -15.33
N ASN A 2 43.46 -2.09 -14.75
CA ASN A 2 43.61 -3.08 -13.69
C ASN A 2 42.22 -3.71 -13.45
N ILE A 3 42.03 -4.84 -14.08
CA ILE A 3 40.91 -5.76 -13.93
C ILE A 3 41.18 -6.57 -12.65
N ARG A 4 40.27 -6.55 -11.69
CA ARG A 4 40.22 -7.54 -10.61
C ARG A 4 38.89 -8.24 -10.61
N THR A 5 38.88 -9.39 -11.27
CA THR A 5 37.87 -10.42 -11.21
C THR A 5 37.85 -11.02 -9.79
N LEU A 6 36.75 -10.97 -9.08
CA LEU A 6 36.49 -11.78 -7.89
C LEU A 6 35.28 -12.65 -8.15
N THR A 7 35.56 -13.92 -8.43
CA THR A 7 34.60 -15.02 -8.48
C THR A 7 34.41 -15.54 -7.05
N ALA A 8 33.20 -15.45 -6.51
CA ALA A 8 32.81 -16.16 -5.28
C ALA A 8 31.63 -17.05 -5.60
N ALA A 9 31.92 -18.35 -5.69
CA ALA A 9 30.90 -19.39 -5.76
C ALA A 9 30.44 -19.71 -4.32
N PHE A 10 29.16 -19.59 -4.03
CA PHE A 10 28.53 -20.17 -2.85
C PHE A 10 27.52 -21.21 -3.29
N ALA A 11 27.90 -22.48 -3.06
CA ALA A 11 26.99 -23.60 -3.08
C ALA A 11 26.34 -23.70 -1.68
N VAL A 12 25.02 -23.65 -1.60
CA VAL A 12 24.28 -24.00 -0.40
C VAL A 12 23.34 -25.15 -0.71
N ALA A 13 23.62 -26.25 -0.03
CA ALA A 13 22.86 -27.48 -0.11
C ALA A 13 21.50 -27.36 0.56
N ALA A 14 20.49 -27.87 -0.12
CA ALA A 14 19.13 -28.04 0.39
C ALA A 14 19.03 -29.25 1.29
N LEU A 15 18.50 -29.12 2.49
CA LEU A 15 18.04 -30.20 3.33
C LEU A 15 16.53 -30.14 3.44
N PHE A 16 15.89 -31.12 2.79
CA PHE A 16 14.46 -31.40 2.89
C PHE A 16 14.15 -32.01 4.27
N GLY A 17 13.26 -31.38 5.02
CA GLY A 17 12.63 -31.95 6.20
C GLY A 17 11.12 -32.00 6.00
N LEU A 18 10.59 -33.16 5.55
CA LEU A 18 9.15 -33.46 5.61
C LEU A 18 8.82 -33.90 7.03
N THR A 19 8.02 -33.13 7.75
CA THR A 19 7.30 -33.61 8.93
C THR A 19 5.81 -33.50 8.69
N ALA A 20 5.20 -34.66 8.43
CA ALA A 20 3.75 -34.82 8.42
C ALA A 20 3.25 -34.87 9.85
N ALA A 21 2.36 -33.95 10.24
CA ALA A 21 1.62 -34.00 11.50
C ALA A 21 0.24 -34.61 11.24
N PRO A 22 -0.23 -35.57 12.07
CA PRO A 22 -1.56 -36.14 11.95
C PRO A 22 -2.63 -35.18 12.47
N ALA A 23 -3.73 -35.07 11.74
CA ALA A 23 -4.91 -34.32 12.12
C ALA A 23 -5.67 -35.03 13.25
N PRO A 24 -6.14 -34.35 14.31
CA PRO A 24 -7.10 -34.91 15.23
C PRO A 24 -8.52 -34.93 14.61
N ALA A 25 -9.13 -36.11 14.62
CA ALA A 25 -10.53 -36.27 14.28
C ALA A 25 -11.41 -35.61 15.38
N GLN A 26 -12.18 -34.61 15.00
CA GLN A 26 -13.23 -34.06 15.87
C GLN A 26 -14.50 -34.86 15.71
N THR A 27 -14.84 -35.58 16.78
CA THR A 27 -16.11 -36.29 16.96
C THR A 27 -17.24 -35.31 17.12
N ALA A 28 -18.23 -35.39 16.24
CA ALA A 28 -19.46 -34.62 16.33
C ALA A 28 -20.30 -35.11 17.50
N ALA A 29 -20.71 -34.19 18.38
CA ALA A 29 -21.81 -34.40 19.32
C ALA A 29 -22.97 -33.49 18.91
N PRO A 30 -24.22 -34.00 18.81
CA PRO A 30 -25.39 -33.18 18.52
C PRO A 30 -25.89 -32.49 19.80
N GLY A 31 -25.67 -31.22 19.90
CA GLY A 31 -26.22 -30.36 20.93
C GLY A 31 -27.06 -29.27 20.28
N THR A 32 -28.36 -29.47 20.21
CA THR A 32 -29.35 -28.49 19.81
C THR A 32 -29.41 -27.39 20.85
N VAL A 33 -28.89 -26.20 20.54
CA VAL A 33 -29.12 -24.99 21.34
C VAL A 33 -29.89 -24.01 20.47
N PRO A 34 -31.10 -23.55 20.87
CA PRO A 34 -31.82 -22.54 20.13
C PRO A 34 -31.06 -21.20 20.17
N PRO A 35 -31.06 -20.43 19.08
CA PRO A 35 -30.40 -19.13 19.07
C PRO A 35 -31.16 -18.16 19.98
N PRO A 36 -30.47 -17.37 20.82
CA PRO A 36 -31.09 -16.21 21.40
C PRO A 36 -31.33 -15.18 20.31
N ALA A 37 -32.59 -14.87 20.08
CA ALA A 37 -33.03 -13.66 19.41
C ALA A 37 -32.49 -12.47 20.23
N ASP A 38 -32.25 -11.35 19.51
CA ASP A 38 -31.79 -10.04 20.01
C ASP A 38 -30.26 -9.88 20.15
N ALA A 39 -29.55 -10.06 19.03
CA ALA A 39 -28.39 -9.21 18.77
C ALA A 39 -28.83 -8.18 17.71
N GLN A 40 -29.34 -7.03 18.19
CA GLN A 40 -29.47 -5.83 17.41
C GLN A 40 -28.11 -5.54 16.81
N ALA A 41 -28.02 -5.81 15.48
CA ALA A 41 -26.97 -5.25 14.68
C ALA A 41 -27.08 -3.73 14.82
N ALA A 42 -26.26 -3.15 15.68
CA ALA A 42 -25.98 -1.75 15.65
C ALA A 42 -25.46 -1.47 14.25
N SER A 43 -26.37 -1.04 13.37
CA SER A 43 -26.02 -0.40 12.11
C SER A 43 -25.14 0.77 12.49
N ALA A 44 -23.84 0.56 12.47
CA ALA A 44 -22.89 1.63 12.41
C ALA A 44 -23.24 2.38 11.12
N LYS A 45 -24.03 3.44 11.30
CA LYS A 45 -24.34 4.43 10.27
C LYS A 45 -23.01 4.77 9.63
N PRO A 46 -22.80 4.54 8.33
CA PRO A 46 -21.59 4.98 7.67
C PRO A 46 -21.48 6.47 8.00
N LYS A 47 -20.41 6.89 8.69
CA LYS A 47 -20.04 8.30 8.76
C LYS A 47 -20.00 8.73 7.31
N ALA A 48 -20.95 9.54 6.89
CA ALA A 48 -20.86 10.23 5.62
C ALA A 48 -19.55 11.00 5.69
N ASN A 49 -18.52 10.45 5.05
CA ASN A 49 -17.29 11.17 4.82
C ASN A 49 -17.72 12.40 4.02
N THR A 50 -17.71 13.54 4.67
CA THR A 50 -17.88 14.82 3.99
C THR A 50 -16.61 14.99 3.18
N ALA A 51 -16.62 14.41 1.98
CA ALA A 51 -15.51 14.50 1.05
C ALA A 51 -15.28 16.00 0.81
N GLY A 52 -14.13 16.48 1.23
CA GLY A 52 -13.68 17.82 0.94
C GLY A 52 -13.54 18.02 -0.59
N PRO A 53 -13.42 19.27 -1.06
CA PRO A 53 -13.21 19.55 -2.47
C PRO A 53 -11.92 18.86 -2.96
N PRO A 54 -11.91 18.36 -4.20
CA PRO A 54 -10.74 17.67 -4.73
C PRO A 54 -9.53 18.61 -4.78
N VAL A 55 -8.41 18.16 -4.25
CA VAL A 55 -7.13 18.90 -4.24
C VAL A 55 -6.27 18.41 -5.40
N THR A 56 -5.73 19.34 -6.19
CA THR A 56 -4.78 19.01 -7.27
C THR A 56 -3.36 19.02 -6.74
N VAL A 57 -2.67 17.91 -6.86
CA VAL A 57 -1.26 17.75 -6.48
C VAL A 57 -0.42 17.53 -7.75
N ARG A 58 0.69 18.26 -7.84
CA ARG A 58 1.69 18.11 -8.90
C ARG A 58 2.79 17.15 -8.42
N VAL A 59 3.01 16.09 -9.17
CA VAL A 59 4.07 15.11 -8.91
C VAL A 59 5.20 15.34 -9.89
N THR A 60 6.41 15.50 -9.37
CA THR A 60 7.64 15.61 -10.16
C THR A 60 8.48 14.38 -9.90
N ASN A 61 8.75 13.58 -10.92
CA ASN A 61 9.65 12.44 -10.79
C ASN A 61 11.07 12.89 -11.16
N SER A 62 11.88 13.24 -10.18
CA SER A 62 13.28 13.62 -10.35
C SER A 62 14.24 12.42 -10.32
N ARG A 63 13.70 11.21 -10.09
CA ARG A 63 14.47 9.96 -10.11
C ARG A 63 14.87 9.56 -11.53
N LYS A 64 15.87 8.69 -11.61
CA LYS A 64 16.32 8.05 -12.88
C LYS A 64 15.38 6.93 -13.34
N ALA A 65 14.57 6.37 -12.43
CA ALA A 65 13.58 5.33 -12.71
C ALA A 65 12.20 5.92 -12.98
N ASN A 66 11.41 5.27 -13.82
CA ASN A 66 10.02 5.65 -14.02
C ASN A 66 9.19 5.29 -12.79
N LEU A 67 8.32 6.19 -12.34
CA LEU A 67 7.23 5.83 -11.44
C LEU A 67 6.25 4.94 -12.22
N VAL A 68 5.89 3.80 -11.68
CA VAL A 68 4.91 2.87 -12.28
C VAL A 68 3.50 3.22 -11.86
N TRP A 69 3.32 3.49 -10.57
CA TRP A 69 2.06 3.97 -10.01
C TRP A 69 2.29 4.68 -8.68
N LEU A 70 1.34 5.54 -8.31
CA LEU A 70 1.22 6.20 -7.03
C LEU A 70 -0.17 5.95 -6.48
N ALA A 71 -0.28 5.50 -5.26
CA ALA A 71 -1.53 5.35 -4.52
C ALA A 71 -1.57 6.30 -3.33
N ALA A 72 -2.78 6.65 -2.94
CA ALA A 72 -3.06 7.45 -1.75
C ALA A 72 -4.09 6.76 -0.87
N ALA A 73 -3.98 6.96 0.43
CA ALA A 73 -4.94 6.51 1.44
C ALA A 73 -5.16 7.61 2.48
N GLU A 74 -6.26 7.54 3.23
CA GLU A 74 -6.40 8.33 4.45
C GLU A 74 -5.37 7.87 5.49
N PRO A 75 -4.84 8.76 6.34
CA PRO A 75 -3.83 8.40 7.33
C PRO A 75 -4.26 7.22 8.21
N GLY A 76 -3.42 6.19 8.24
CA GLY A 76 -3.68 4.95 8.98
C GLY A 76 -4.73 4.03 8.36
N SER A 77 -5.23 4.30 7.16
CA SER A 77 -6.17 3.45 6.43
C SER A 77 -5.44 2.40 5.60
N ALA A 78 -6.01 1.19 5.52
CA ALA A 78 -5.56 0.16 4.60
C ALA A 78 -6.16 0.27 3.18
N ASN A 79 -7.05 1.24 2.96
CA ASN A 79 -7.78 1.41 1.70
C ASN A 79 -6.99 2.30 0.73
N TRP A 80 -6.08 1.69 -0.01
CA TRP A 80 -5.26 2.38 -1.01
C TRP A 80 -5.98 2.57 -2.33
N THR A 81 -5.96 3.78 -2.86
CA THR A 81 -6.51 4.10 -4.19
C THR A 81 -5.39 4.59 -5.10
N THR A 82 -5.24 3.98 -6.28
CA THR A 82 -4.27 4.46 -7.27
C THR A 82 -4.73 5.81 -7.82
N VAL A 83 -3.92 6.83 -7.60
CA VAL A 83 -4.22 8.21 -7.97
C VAL A 83 -3.44 8.69 -9.19
N LEU A 84 -2.34 8.02 -9.51
CA LEU A 84 -1.49 8.36 -10.66
C LEU A 84 -0.86 7.09 -11.23
N GLY A 85 -0.83 6.98 -12.55
CA GLY A 85 -0.14 5.92 -13.27
C GLY A 85 1.33 6.28 -13.55
N VAL A 86 1.82 5.84 -14.70
CA VAL A 86 3.23 5.99 -15.07
C VAL A 86 3.65 7.45 -15.23
N VAL A 87 4.72 7.83 -14.51
CA VAL A 87 5.43 9.10 -14.73
C VAL A 87 6.88 8.81 -15.05
N LYS A 88 7.30 9.15 -16.26
CA LYS A 88 8.68 8.92 -16.73
C LYS A 88 9.69 9.70 -15.89
N ALA A 89 10.92 9.19 -15.83
CA ALA A 89 12.06 9.86 -15.22
C ALA A 89 12.19 11.31 -15.71
N GLY A 90 12.39 12.25 -14.82
CA GLY A 90 12.52 13.69 -15.11
C GLY A 90 11.21 14.37 -15.55
N LYS A 91 10.07 13.70 -15.53
CA LYS A 91 8.78 14.27 -15.95
C LYS A 91 7.90 14.65 -14.79
N LYS A 92 6.91 15.47 -15.10
CA LYS A 92 5.89 15.95 -14.15
C LYS A 92 4.52 15.47 -14.58
N ALA A 93 3.67 15.20 -13.62
CA ALA A 93 2.27 14.89 -13.82
C ALA A 93 1.44 15.60 -12.73
N SER A 94 0.14 15.68 -12.93
CA SER A 94 -0.78 16.21 -11.92
C SER A 94 -1.89 15.21 -11.71
N THR A 95 -2.30 15.04 -10.45
CA THR A 95 -3.43 14.21 -10.08
C THR A 95 -4.38 14.98 -9.18
N LYS A 96 -5.64 14.56 -9.15
CA LYS A 96 -6.65 15.08 -8.25
C LYS A 96 -6.88 14.05 -7.15
N LEU A 97 -6.70 14.47 -5.91
CA LEU A 97 -7.06 13.70 -4.73
C LEU A 97 -8.45 14.12 -4.31
N SER A 98 -9.41 13.20 -4.43
CA SER A 98 -10.77 13.35 -3.90
C SER A 98 -10.82 12.72 -2.51
N GLN A 99 -11.66 13.25 -1.64
CA GLN A 99 -11.91 12.71 -0.28
C GLN A 99 -10.80 12.97 0.74
N VAL A 100 -10.17 14.12 0.66
CA VAL A 100 -9.21 14.54 1.70
C VAL A 100 -9.98 15.30 2.78
N SER A 101 -10.38 14.62 3.86
CA SER A 101 -11.12 15.23 4.98
C SER A 101 -10.25 16.16 5.82
N ASP A 102 -8.98 15.78 6.06
CA ASP A 102 -8.08 16.47 7.00
C ASP A 102 -6.83 17.03 6.33
N CYS A 103 -6.84 17.20 5.01
CA CYS A 103 -5.68 17.64 4.22
C CYS A 103 -4.44 16.72 4.31
N HIS A 104 -4.49 15.64 5.05
CA HIS A 104 -3.39 14.70 5.17
C HIS A 104 -3.71 13.40 4.44
N VAL A 105 -2.72 12.87 3.75
CA VAL A 105 -2.81 11.57 3.06
C VAL A 105 -1.52 10.79 3.27
N ASP A 106 -1.66 9.48 3.29
CA ASP A 106 -0.53 8.56 3.14
C ASP A 106 -0.36 8.25 1.66
N LEU A 107 0.90 8.27 1.19
CA LEU A 107 1.25 8.03 -0.20
C LEU A 107 2.15 6.81 -0.29
N HIS A 108 1.87 5.94 -1.24
CA HIS A 108 2.71 4.79 -1.58
C HIS A 108 2.94 4.75 -3.08
N GLY A 109 4.20 4.63 -3.50
CA GLY A 109 4.57 4.61 -4.90
C GLY A 109 5.54 3.48 -5.22
N ARG A 110 5.48 2.97 -6.46
CA ARG A 110 6.40 1.96 -6.96
C ARG A 110 7.09 2.41 -8.23
N PHE A 111 8.38 2.12 -8.31
CA PHE A 111 9.23 2.47 -9.45
C PHE A 111 9.59 1.25 -10.28
N ALA A 112 9.98 1.50 -11.54
CA ALA A 112 10.34 0.45 -12.50
C ALA A 112 11.64 -0.29 -12.13
N ASP A 113 12.47 0.29 -11.29
CA ASP A 113 13.68 -0.34 -10.71
C ASP A 113 13.37 -1.29 -9.54
N GLY A 114 12.09 -1.47 -9.20
CA GLY A 114 11.62 -2.30 -8.10
C GLY A 114 11.61 -1.60 -6.74
N GLN A 115 12.07 -0.36 -6.66
CA GLN A 115 12.02 0.41 -5.42
C GLN A 115 10.62 0.94 -5.14
N SER A 116 10.32 1.18 -3.88
CA SER A 116 9.08 1.84 -3.43
C SER A 116 9.41 3.10 -2.65
N MET A 117 8.41 3.96 -2.55
CA MET A 117 8.43 5.13 -1.68
C MET A 117 7.18 5.13 -0.81
N ASP A 118 7.33 5.58 0.41
CA ASP A 118 6.23 5.78 1.35
C ASP A 118 6.36 7.17 1.96
N ALA A 119 5.24 7.89 2.04
CA ALA A 119 5.16 9.17 2.73
C ALA A 119 3.87 9.19 3.53
N SER A 120 3.99 9.29 4.85
CA SER A 120 2.85 9.34 5.76
C SER A 120 2.52 10.77 6.15
N GLY A 121 1.22 11.08 6.21
CA GLY A 121 0.74 12.37 6.66
C GLY A 121 1.11 13.53 5.74
N PHE A 122 1.22 13.31 4.43
CA PHE A 122 1.51 14.38 3.47
C PHE A 122 0.37 15.39 3.43
N ASN A 123 0.67 16.68 3.69
CA ASN A 123 -0.33 17.74 3.73
C ASN A 123 -0.60 18.31 2.34
N VAL A 124 -1.61 17.79 1.66
CA VAL A 124 -1.98 18.18 0.29
C VAL A 124 -2.59 19.57 0.15
N CYS A 125 -3.04 20.19 1.25
CA CYS A 125 -3.56 21.55 1.22
C CYS A 125 -2.44 22.60 1.29
N ALA A 126 -1.38 22.30 2.03
CA ALA A 126 -0.18 23.13 2.11
C ALA A 126 0.80 22.82 0.97
N ASP A 127 1.10 21.52 0.77
CA ASP A 127 2.12 21.04 -0.15
C ASP A 127 1.48 20.49 -1.41
N LYS A 128 1.20 21.37 -2.38
CA LYS A 128 0.61 20.96 -3.68
C LYS A 128 1.61 20.35 -4.65
N THR A 129 2.84 20.10 -4.20
CA THR A 129 3.90 19.53 -5.04
C THR A 129 4.62 18.42 -4.29
N LEU A 130 4.62 17.23 -4.89
CA LEU A 130 5.37 16.07 -4.43
C LEU A 130 6.59 15.88 -5.34
N ASN A 131 7.79 15.92 -4.76
CA ASN A 131 9.04 15.64 -5.46
C ASN A 131 9.55 14.25 -5.09
N LEU A 132 9.66 13.39 -6.09
CA LEU A 132 10.22 12.05 -5.97
C LEU A 132 11.71 12.13 -6.33
N THR A 133 12.57 11.90 -5.34
CA THR A 133 14.05 11.94 -5.49
C THR A 133 14.66 10.59 -5.13
N ASP A 134 15.92 10.36 -5.58
CA ASP A 134 16.72 9.21 -5.17
C ASP A 134 17.23 9.39 -3.75
#